data_2ad1916692b4fb69c0e9f6951b133fd4
#
_entry.id   2ad1916692b4fb69c0e9f6951b133fd4
#
_cell.length_a   1.000
_cell.length_b   1.000
_cell.length_c   1.000
_cell.angle_alpha   90.00
_cell.angle_beta   90.00
_cell.angle_gamma   90.00
#
_symmetry.space_group_name_H-M   'P 1'
#
loop_
_entity.id
_entity.type
_entity.pdbx_description
1 polymer ?
#
loop_
_entity_poly.entity_id
_entity_poly.type
_entity_poly.pdbx_seq_one_letter_code
_entity_poly.pdbx_strand_id
1 'polypeptide(L)'
;MSPQSSRPAQHAAHGQARDPVQEFFSIGEVCELTGLKPHVLRYWESQFRFLSPAKNRSGNRVYQRREIELIMLVKHLLYTEKYTIDGARQKVDQHRRKGELRPAARTALDLQTIETMEQELREVLGLLGGDGSEPAQPAPSKSSGGSGGGGRSR
;
A
#
# COMPACT_ATOMS: atom_id res chain seq x y z
N MET A 1 51.92 -0.56 30.73
CA MET A 1 51.54 -1.68 29.87
C MET A 1 50.01 -1.81 29.91
N SER A 2 49.36 -1.25 28.92
CA SER A 2 47.90 -1.30 28.79
C SER A 2 47.54 -2.18 27.58
N PRO A 3 46.69 -3.18 27.69
CA PRO A 3 46.17 -3.87 26.51
C PRO A 3 44.93 -3.14 26.00
N GLN A 4 45.01 -2.73 24.76
CA GLN A 4 43.91 -2.22 23.98
C GLN A 4 42.90 -3.33 23.74
N SER A 5 41.67 -3.15 24.24
CA SER A 5 40.53 -3.98 23.89
C SER A 5 39.90 -3.49 22.60
N SER A 6 40.15 -4.22 21.54
CA SER A 6 39.51 -4.09 20.25
C SER A 6 38.01 -4.42 20.38
N ARG A 7 37.15 -3.43 20.13
CA ARG A 7 35.70 -3.65 19.94
C ARG A 7 35.47 -4.25 18.57
N PRO A 8 34.82 -5.41 18.42
CA PRO A 8 34.32 -5.84 17.15
C PRO A 8 33.06 -5.03 16.81
N ALA A 9 33.05 -4.44 15.62
CA ALA A 9 31.87 -3.87 14.99
C ALA A 9 30.84 -4.97 14.77
N GLN A 10 29.77 -4.94 15.54
CA GLN A 10 28.62 -5.81 15.31
C GLN A 10 27.73 -5.14 14.26
N HIS A 11 27.95 -5.47 13.00
CA HIS A 11 26.90 -5.39 12.00
C HIS A 11 25.93 -6.53 12.28
N ALA A 12 24.96 -6.27 13.13
CA ALA A 12 23.82 -7.17 13.31
C ALA A 12 22.91 -7.03 12.09
N ALA A 13 22.91 -8.08 11.29
CA ALA A 13 21.90 -8.34 10.28
C ALA A 13 20.52 -8.28 10.95
N HIS A 14 19.70 -7.30 10.58
CA HIS A 14 18.31 -7.18 11.03
C HIS A 14 17.42 -8.15 10.26
N GLY A 15 17.55 -9.42 10.60
CA GLY A 15 16.48 -10.39 10.41
C GLY A 15 15.69 -10.46 11.72
N GLN A 16 14.94 -9.43 12.07
CA GLN A 16 14.09 -9.49 13.26
C GLN A 16 12.80 -10.20 12.91
N ALA A 17 12.66 -11.42 13.45
CA ALA A 17 11.36 -12.04 13.63
C ALA A 17 10.45 -11.00 14.31
N ARG A 18 9.30 -10.69 13.69
CA ARG A 18 8.35 -9.72 14.21
C ARG A 18 7.80 -10.26 15.52
N ASP A 19 8.24 -9.67 16.63
CA ASP A 19 7.65 -9.93 17.94
C ASP A 19 6.17 -9.55 17.91
N PRO A 20 5.27 -10.41 18.41
CA PRO A 20 3.83 -10.18 18.34
C PRO A 20 3.33 -9.01 19.22
N VAL A 21 4.20 -8.27 19.87
CA VAL A 21 3.84 -7.22 20.84
C VAL A 21 4.59 -5.90 20.62
N GLN A 22 4.95 -5.58 19.38
CA GLN A 22 5.45 -4.23 19.12
C GLN A 22 4.29 -3.23 19.25
N GLU A 23 4.28 -2.45 20.34
CA GLU A 23 3.23 -1.45 20.60
C GLU A 23 3.47 -0.12 19.87
N PHE A 24 4.73 0.17 19.53
CA PHE A 24 5.14 1.44 18.93
C PHE A 24 5.96 1.23 17.66
N PHE A 25 5.63 1.98 16.64
CA PHE A 25 6.23 1.92 15.32
C PHE A 25 6.80 3.29 14.95
N SER A 26 7.99 3.32 14.37
CA SER A 26 8.57 4.53 13.79
C SER A 26 7.83 4.92 12.51
N ILE A 27 7.98 6.18 12.06
CA ILE A 27 7.40 6.63 10.80
C ILE A 27 7.87 5.78 9.60
N GLY A 28 9.12 5.29 9.61
CA GLY A 28 9.65 4.40 8.56
C GLY A 28 8.87 3.09 8.50
N GLU A 29 8.74 2.40 9.65
CA GLU A 29 7.98 1.15 9.75
C GLU A 29 6.51 1.32 9.34
N VAL A 30 5.88 2.43 9.75
CA VAL A 30 4.50 2.73 9.32
C VAL A 30 4.41 2.94 7.81
N CYS A 31 5.39 3.61 7.20
CA CYS A 31 5.43 3.80 5.76
C CYS A 31 5.59 2.47 5.01
N GLU A 32 6.41 1.57 5.52
CA GLU A 32 6.58 0.22 4.96
C GLU A 32 5.28 -0.59 5.07
N LEU A 33 4.64 -0.59 6.25
CA LEU A 33 3.39 -1.32 6.49
C LEU A 33 2.22 -0.78 5.67
N THR A 34 2.15 0.54 5.47
CA THR A 34 1.01 1.18 4.80
C THR A 34 1.24 1.46 3.31
N GLY A 35 2.47 1.34 2.84
CA GLY A 35 2.86 1.74 1.48
C GLY A 35 2.75 3.26 1.24
N LEU A 36 2.69 4.06 2.29
CA LEU A 36 2.61 5.51 2.20
C LEU A 36 3.98 6.16 2.29
N LYS A 37 4.12 7.32 1.68
CA LYS A 37 5.36 8.12 1.81
C LYS A 37 5.31 8.98 3.09
N PRO A 38 6.45 9.26 3.75
CA PRO A 38 6.48 10.03 5.00
C PRO A 38 5.83 11.41 4.93
N HIS A 39 5.93 12.10 3.79
CA HIS A 39 5.32 13.42 3.63
C HIS A 39 3.78 13.35 3.54
N VAL A 40 3.23 12.26 2.96
CA VAL A 40 1.79 12.03 2.93
C VAL A 40 1.26 11.80 4.34
N LEU A 41 1.97 10.98 5.12
CA LEU A 41 1.59 10.69 6.51
C LEU A 41 1.59 11.96 7.37
N ARG A 42 2.63 12.81 7.24
CA ARG A 42 2.70 14.11 7.91
C ARG A 42 1.57 15.06 7.49
N TYR A 43 1.22 15.06 6.21
CA TYR A 43 0.09 15.85 5.72
C TYR A 43 -1.21 15.36 6.35
N TRP A 44 -1.43 14.04 6.43
CA TRP A 44 -2.63 13.49 7.06
C TRP A 44 -2.69 13.79 8.57
N GLU A 45 -1.58 13.78 9.28
CA GLU A 45 -1.55 14.24 10.68
C GLU A 45 -2.09 15.66 10.85
N SER A 46 -1.81 16.55 9.90
CA SER A 46 -2.32 17.91 9.91
C SER A 46 -3.82 18.01 9.57
N GLN A 47 -4.32 17.07 8.76
CA GLN A 47 -5.71 17.04 8.30
C GLN A 47 -6.65 16.29 9.25
N PHE A 48 -6.17 15.24 9.88
CA PHE A 48 -6.96 14.36 10.72
C PHE A 48 -6.52 14.47 12.19
N ARG A 49 -7.32 15.13 13.02
CA ARG A 49 -7.02 15.35 14.45
C ARG A 49 -6.86 14.08 15.27
N PHE A 50 -7.42 12.97 14.80
CA PHE A 50 -7.30 11.67 15.46
C PHE A 50 -5.98 10.95 15.16
N LEU A 51 -5.21 11.41 14.17
CA LEU A 51 -3.85 10.96 13.89
C LEU A 51 -2.87 11.86 14.61
N SER A 52 -2.59 11.56 15.86
CA SER A 52 -1.69 12.35 16.72
C SER A 52 -0.61 11.44 17.29
N PRO A 53 0.44 11.12 16.51
CA PRO A 53 1.50 10.26 16.99
C PRO A 53 2.23 10.88 18.18
N ALA A 54 2.63 10.04 19.12
CA ALA A 54 3.47 10.46 20.23
C ALA A 54 4.88 10.78 19.73
N LYS A 55 5.65 11.50 20.54
CA LYS A 55 7.08 11.70 20.32
C LYS A 55 7.86 10.87 21.34
N ASN A 56 8.86 10.15 20.87
CA ASN A 56 9.79 9.46 21.76
C ASN A 56 10.77 10.46 22.43
N ARG A 57 11.65 9.95 23.30
CA ARG A 57 12.64 10.77 23.99
C ARG A 57 13.58 11.53 23.04
N SER A 58 13.80 11.01 21.85
CA SER A 58 14.62 11.62 20.79
C SER A 58 13.84 12.61 19.91
N GLY A 59 12.56 12.87 20.21
CA GLY A 59 11.70 13.76 19.42
C GLY A 59 11.12 13.16 18.15
N ASN A 60 11.37 11.89 17.87
CA ASN A 60 10.86 11.20 16.70
C ASN A 60 9.42 10.76 16.91
N ARG A 61 8.62 10.79 15.82
CA ARG A 61 7.24 10.30 15.83
C ARG A 61 7.19 8.80 16.02
N VAL A 62 6.33 8.36 16.92
CA VAL A 62 6.03 6.95 17.16
C VAL A 62 4.52 6.75 17.13
N TYR A 63 4.10 5.71 16.44
CA TYR A 63 2.69 5.39 16.21
C TYR A 63 2.33 4.11 16.94
N GLN A 64 1.17 4.07 17.54
CA GLN A 64 0.62 2.86 18.13
C GLN A 64 -0.12 2.05 17.05
N ARG A 65 -0.28 0.76 17.30
CA ARG A 65 -1.00 -0.13 16.38
C ARG A 65 -2.38 0.40 15.99
N ARG A 66 -3.12 0.96 16.95
CA ARG A 66 -4.43 1.58 16.69
C ARG A 66 -4.36 2.76 15.73
N GLU A 67 -3.26 3.51 15.70
CA GLU A 67 -3.07 4.63 14.79
C GLU A 67 -2.78 4.12 13.37
N ILE A 68 -2.04 3.00 13.26
CA ILE A 68 -1.82 2.34 11.97
C ILE A 68 -3.15 1.83 11.39
N GLU A 69 -4.01 1.22 12.20
CA GLU A 69 -5.34 0.78 11.78
C GLU A 69 -6.18 1.98 11.26
N LEU A 70 -6.11 3.14 11.92
CA LEU A 70 -6.79 4.35 11.47
C LEU A 70 -6.18 4.93 10.19
N ILE A 71 -4.86 4.89 10.04
CA ILE A 71 -4.17 5.29 8.80
C ILE A 71 -4.63 4.41 7.63
N MET A 72 -4.77 3.10 7.86
CA MET A 72 -5.29 2.18 6.84
C MET A 72 -6.74 2.49 6.45
N LEU A 73 -7.60 2.81 7.43
CA LEU A 73 -8.97 3.24 7.15
C LEU A 73 -8.97 4.52 6.30
N VAL A 74 -8.18 5.53 6.66
CA VAL A 74 -8.07 6.77 5.87
C VAL A 74 -7.56 6.48 4.46
N LYS A 75 -6.55 5.62 4.33
CA LYS A 75 -6.03 5.18 3.03
C LYS A 75 -7.12 4.53 2.19
N HIS A 76 -7.88 3.59 2.76
CA HIS A 76 -8.98 2.94 2.07
C HIS A 76 -10.04 3.94 1.60
N LEU A 77 -10.47 4.85 2.47
CA LEU A 77 -11.45 5.89 2.11
C LEU A 77 -10.97 6.79 0.97
N LEU A 78 -9.70 7.23 0.99
CA LEU A 78 -9.18 8.17 -0.01
C LEU A 78 -8.79 7.49 -1.33
N TYR A 79 -8.16 6.32 -1.28
CA TYR A 79 -7.61 5.68 -2.48
C TYR A 79 -8.55 4.63 -3.10
N THR A 80 -9.32 3.91 -2.29
CA THR A 80 -10.25 2.88 -2.76
C THR A 80 -11.65 3.45 -2.98
N GLU A 81 -12.22 4.08 -1.96
CA GLU A 81 -13.57 4.65 -2.02
C GLU A 81 -13.61 6.07 -2.64
N LYS A 82 -12.43 6.66 -2.94
CA LYS A 82 -12.30 7.96 -3.62
C LYS A 82 -12.96 9.15 -2.90
N TYR A 83 -13.06 9.10 -1.58
CA TYR A 83 -13.52 10.25 -0.80
C TYR A 83 -12.51 11.40 -0.88
N THR A 84 -13.00 12.62 -0.78
CA THR A 84 -12.16 13.80 -0.48
C THR A 84 -11.67 13.75 0.96
N ILE A 85 -10.66 14.57 1.31
CA ILE A 85 -10.16 14.67 2.70
C ILE A 85 -11.30 14.99 3.67
N ASP A 86 -12.17 15.95 3.32
CA ASP A 86 -13.31 16.33 4.16
C ASP A 86 -14.37 15.21 4.23
N GLY A 87 -14.64 14.54 3.13
CA GLY A 87 -15.52 13.37 3.09
C GLY A 87 -15.00 12.22 3.96
N ALA A 88 -13.71 11.91 3.87
CA ALA A 88 -13.07 10.90 4.70
C ALA A 88 -13.12 11.28 6.18
N ARG A 89 -12.90 12.57 6.53
CA ARG A 89 -13.03 13.06 7.90
C ARG A 89 -14.44 12.85 8.45
N GLN A 90 -15.46 13.23 7.70
CA GLN A 90 -16.86 13.03 8.08
C GLN A 90 -17.20 11.54 8.25
N LYS A 91 -16.70 10.69 7.35
CA LYS A 91 -16.93 9.24 7.41
C LYS A 91 -16.30 8.62 8.65
N VAL A 92 -15.06 8.98 8.97
CA VAL A 92 -14.38 8.54 10.20
C VAL A 92 -15.12 9.01 11.45
N ASP A 93 -15.58 10.27 11.48
CA ASP A 93 -16.37 10.80 12.60
C ASP A 93 -17.72 10.07 12.74
N GLN A 94 -18.33 9.68 11.63
CA GLN A 94 -19.55 8.87 11.65
C GLN A 94 -19.31 7.49 12.26
N HIS A 95 -18.25 6.78 11.83
CA HIS A 95 -17.87 5.50 12.42
C HIS A 95 -17.55 5.62 13.90
N ARG A 96 -16.89 6.74 14.30
CA ARG A 96 -16.59 7.02 15.70
C ARG A 96 -17.85 7.17 16.54
N ARG A 97 -18.85 7.93 16.05
CA ARG A 97 -20.13 8.14 16.76
C ARG A 97 -20.93 6.86 16.89
N LYS A 98 -20.86 5.97 15.89
CA LYS A 98 -21.54 4.66 15.92
C LYS A 98 -20.80 3.59 16.74
N GLY A 99 -19.57 3.86 17.19
CA GLY A 99 -18.72 2.88 17.84
C GLY A 99 -18.10 1.84 16.88
N GLU A 100 -18.24 2.05 15.57
CA GLU A 100 -17.79 1.16 14.50
C GLU A 100 -16.35 1.46 14.02
N LEU A 101 -15.67 2.43 14.62
CA LEU A 101 -14.38 2.89 14.15
C LEU A 101 -13.32 1.78 14.16
N ARG A 102 -13.25 1.01 15.25
CA ARG A 102 -12.31 -0.11 15.37
C ARG A 102 -12.59 -1.24 14.37
N PRO A 103 -13.82 -1.75 14.26
CA PRO A 103 -14.16 -2.73 13.25
C PRO A 103 -13.84 -2.25 11.83
N ALA A 104 -14.23 -1.02 11.47
CA ALA A 104 -13.96 -0.45 10.16
C ALA A 104 -12.46 -0.33 9.86
N ALA A 105 -11.67 0.14 10.83
CA ALA A 105 -10.23 0.26 10.71
C ALA A 105 -9.54 -1.10 10.57
N ARG A 106 -9.99 -2.10 11.28
CA ARG A 106 -9.47 -3.47 11.19
C ARG A 106 -9.78 -4.12 9.85
N THR A 107 -11.00 -3.98 9.37
CA THR A 107 -11.40 -4.46 8.04
C THR A 107 -10.55 -3.81 6.94
N ALA A 108 -10.27 -2.51 7.01
CA ALA A 108 -9.42 -1.83 6.05
C ALA A 108 -7.98 -2.36 6.06
N LEU A 109 -7.44 -2.70 7.23
CA LEU A 109 -6.12 -3.32 7.37
C LEU A 109 -6.11 -4.73 6.75
N ASP A 110 -7.12 -5.54 7.02
CA ASP A 110 -7.24 -6.90 6.47
C ASP A 110 -7.32 -6.89 4.94
N LEU A 111 -8.12 -5.98 4.37
CA LEU A 111 -8.23 -5.79 2.92
C LEU A 111 -6.89 -5.37 2.31
N GLN A 112 -6.18 -4.44 2.92
CA GLN A 112 -4.86 -4.02 2.44
C GLN A 112 -3.85 -5.17 2.46
N THR A 113 -3.90 -6.00 3.47
CA THR A 113 -3.02 -7.18 3.57
C THR A 113 -3.29 -8.16 2.43
N ILE A 114 -4.56 -8.42 2.13
CA ILE A 114 -4.96 -9.29 1.01
C ILE A 114 -4.49 -8.70 -0.33
N GLU A 115 -4.72 -7.42 -0.59
CA GLU A 115 -4.27 -6.75 -1.81
C GLU A 115 -2.75 -6.85 -2.00
N THR A 116 -1.99 -6.65 -0.91
CA THR A 116 -0.52 -6.76 -0.94
C THR A 116 -0.08 -8.19 -1.26
N MET A 117 -0.68 -9.19 -0.62
CA MET A 117 -0.37 -10.60 -0.87
C MET A 117 -0.72 -11.02 -2.30
N GLU A 118 -1.85 -10.56 -2.84
CA GLU A 118 -2.21 -10.82 -4.25
C GLU A 118 -1.22 -10.19 -5.22
N GLN A 119 -0.74 -8.99 -4.93
CA GLN A 119 0.25 -8.32 -5.77
C GLN A 119 1.60 -9.03 -5.73
N GLU A 120 2.09 -9.39 -4.55
CA GLU A 120 3.32 -10.16 -4.39
C GLU A 120 3.24 -11.51 -5.11
N LEU A 121 2.09 -12.20 -5.02
CA LEU A 121 1.87 -13.46 -5.71
C LEU A 121 1.87 -13.29 -7.23
N ARG A 122 1.24 -12.24 -7.78
CA ARG A 122 1.30 -11.93 -9.22
C ARG A 122 2.72 -11.64 -9.68
N GLU A 123 3.49 -10.93 -8.89
CA GLU A 123 4.88 -10.62 -9.20
C GLU A 123 5.74 -11.89 -9.24
N VAL A 124 5.60 -12.77 -8.24
CA VAL A 124 6.28 -14.06 -8.21
C VAL A 124 5.86 -14.93 -9.40
N LEU A 125 4.58 -15.01 -9.73
CA LEU A 125 4.09 -15.74 -10.89
C LEU A 125 4.64 -15.15 -12.19
N GLY A 126 4.74 -13.82 -12.31
CA GLY A 126 5.36 -13.15 -13.44
C GLY A 126 6.84 -13.50 -13.61
N LEU A 127 7.59 -13.62 -12.51
CA LEU A 127 8.99 -14.05 -12.51
C LEU A 127 9.18 -15.53 -12.89
N LEU A 128 8.25 -16.39 -12.49
CA LEU A 128 8.28 -17.83 -12.79
C LEU A 128 7.68 -18.17 -14.16
N GLY A 129 6.75 -17.35 -14.66
CA GLY A 129 6.08 -17.52 -15.95
C GLY A 129 6.81 -16.92 -17.15
N GLY A 130 8.03 -16.44 -16.95
CA GLY A 130 8.86 -15.80 -18.00
C GLY A 130 9.51 -16.78 -18.96
N ASP A 131 8.75 -17.71 -19.57
CA ASP A 131 9.12 -18.32 -20.83
C ASP A 131 7.88 -18.79 -21.63
N GLY A 132 7.62 -18.07 -22.68
CA GLY A 132 6.90 -18.59 -23.84
C GLY A 132 5.38 -18.54 -23.78
N SER A 133 4.80 -17.37 -24.12
CA SER A 133 3.74 -17.31 -25.13
C SER A 133 3.31 -15.86 -25.34
N GLU A 134 3.93 -15.23 -26.30
CA GLU A 134 3.34 -14.11 -27.02
C GLU A 134 1.99 -14.59 -27.60
N PRO A 135 0.86 -13.95 -27.26
CA PRO A 135 -0.39 -14.28 -27.94
C PRO A 135 -0.24 -13.86 -29.41
N ALA A 136 -0.17 -14.87 -30.26
CA ALA A 136 -0.18 -14.70 -31.71
C ALA A 136 -1.30 -13.73 -32.12
N GLN A 137 -0.92 -12.59 -32.64
CA GLN A 137 -1.81 -11.69 -33.31
C GLN A 137 -2.46 -12.43 -34.48
N PRO A 138 -3.81 -12.46 -34.62
CA PRO A 138 -4.42 -12.99 -35.83
C PRO A 138 -4.02 -12.10 -37.00
N ALA A 139 -3.35 -12.70 -37.97
CA ALA A 139 -2.97 -12.07 -39.22
C ALA A 139 -4.19 -11.46 -39.93
N PRO A 140 -4.05 -10.26 -40.53
CA PRO A 140 -5.13 -9.70 -41.35
C PRO A 140 -5.34 -10.57 -42.56
N SER A 141 -6.53 -11.17 -42.67
CA SER A 141 -6.96 -11.89 -43.83
C SER A 141 -7.08 -10.93 -45.03
N LYS A 142 -6.14 -11.05 -45.94
CA LYS A 142 -6.25 -10.48 -47.28
C LYS A 142 -7.39 -11.21 -48.01
N SER A 143 -8.53 -10.56 -48.15
CA SER A 143 -9.51 -10.97 -49.16
C SER A 143 -9.10 -10.33 -50.48
N SER A 144 -8.51 -11.19 -51.29
CA SER A 144 -8.29 -10.93 -52.70
C SER A 144 -9.58 -10.94 -53.49
N GLY A 145 -9.74 -9.97 -54.36
CA GLY A 145 -10.12 -10.17 -55.72
C GLY A 145 -11.57 -10.51 -56.03
N GLY A 146 -12.15 -9.71 -56.82
CA GLY A 146 -13.37 -10.02 -57.52
C GLY A 146 -13.76 -8.88 -58.45
N SER A 147 -13.05 -8.84 -59.55
CA SER A 147 -13.33 -8.24 -60.83
C SER A 147 -14.75 -8.48 -61.34
N GLY A 148 -15.25 -7.55 -62.10
CA GLY A 148 -16.40 -7.73 -63.00
C GLY A 148 -17.43 -6.61 -62.83
N GLY A 149 -17.62 -5.70 -63.66
CA GLY A 149 -17.80 -5.73 -65.09
C GLY A 149 -19.13 -5.12 -65.40
N GLY A 150 -19.14 -4.05 -66.17
CA GLY A 150 -20.15 -3.91 -67.17
C GLY A 150 -21.39 -3.06 -66.89
N GLY A 151 -21.53 -2.03 -67.72
CA GLY A 151 -22.82 -1.72 -68.29
C GLY A 151 -23.40 -0.33 -67.98
N ARG A 152 -23.05 0.67 -68.71
CA ARG A 152 -23.84 1.36 -69.78
C ARG A 152 -25.26 1.77 -69.42
N SER A 153 -25.50 3.02 -69.70
CA SER A 153 -26.62 3.68 -70.38
C SER A 153 -27.66 4.34 -69.49
N ARG A 154 -27.80 5.50 -69.57
CA ARG A 154 -28.48 6.59 -70.27
C ARG A 154 -28.71 7.73 -69.31
#